data_e0edca8f0e9d9cd61d88136ecc56c58b
#
_entry.id   e0edca8f0e9d9cd61d88136ecc56c58b
#
_cell.length_a   1.000
_cell.length_b   1.000
_cell.length_c   1.000
_cell.angle_alpha   90.00
_cell.angle_beta   90.00
_cell.angle_gamma   90.00
#
_symmetry.space_group_name_H-M   'P 1'
#
loop_
_entity.id
_entity.type
_entity.pdbx_description
1 polymer ?
#
loop_
_entity_poly.entity_id
_entity_poly.type
_entity_poly.pdbx_seq_one_letter_code
_entity_poly.pdbx_strand_id
1 'polypeptide(L)'
;MITISLCMIVKNEEEVLARCLDSVADLMDEIIIVDTGSTDATKEIAARYTDKIYDFKWTGSFSDARNYSFSLATQEYIYAPDADEVLDEENRAHFRKLKEVLLPEIEIVQMKYRTVTEYNTVLNIANEYRPKLFKRLREFTWVDPIHETVRIEPVVYDSDIEILHKPTGMHSKRDFGVFERLVRNSGELSPKLFKMYIRELYLTGDKTDLSNAEDYLMHLSDTTMDVDVKKSVDSVLLKNYRLNGREYDFLKTFAKAIVNEPCAETCYEAGLFYMSKEDYAEASLWLYNAANETECLIDIHSSGDKALENLINCYMKMGEGYEDLIAVASQKLKDWKLPEESVII
;
A
#
# COMPACT_ATOMS: atom_id res chain seq x y z
N MET A 1 1.80 28.07 19.42
CA MET A 1 1.18 27.58 18.16
C MET A 1 2.32 27.40 17.17
N ILE A 2 2.48 26.21 16.63
CA ILE A 2 3.51 25.90 15.64
C ILE A 2 3.16 26.52 14.27
N THR A 3 4.18 26.77 13.43
CA THR A 3 4.02 27.23 12.04
C THR A 3 4.30 26.08 11.07
N ILE A 4 3.53 26.01 9.96
CA ILE A 4 3.53 24.86 9.06
C ILE A 4 3.65 25.31 7.60
N SER A 5 4.65 24.74 6.89
CA SER A 5 4.72 24.73 5.43
C SER A 5 3.99 23.49 4.89
N LEU A 6 2.97 23.66 4.05
CA LEU A 6 2.48 22.59 3.20
C LEU A 6 3.47 22.40 2.04
N CYS A 7 3.99 21.20 1.85
CA CYS A 7 4.86 20.82 0.75
C CYS A 7 4.23 19.68 -0.04
N MET A 8 3.80 19.97 -1.27
CA MET A 8 3.11 18.99 -2.13
C MET A 8 3.85 18.85 -3.45
N ILE A 9 4.01 17.62 -3.92
CA ILE A 9 4.47 17.29 -5.27
C ILE A 9 3.26 16.92 -6.11
N VAL A 10 3.13 17.47 -7.31
CA VAL A 10 1.95 17.27 -8.17
C VAL A 10 2.35 16.90 -9.59
N LYS A 11 1.47 16.17 -10.28
CA LYS A 11 1.52 15.94 -11.72
C LYS A 11 0.16 15.54 -12.25
N ASN A 12 -0.47 16.37 -13.08
CA ASN A 12 -1.78 16.14 -13.69
C ASN A 12 -2.86 15.83 -12.63
N GLU A 13 -3.05 16.75 -11.69
CA GLU A 13 -3.97 16.61 -10.55
C GLU A 13 -5.14 17.62 -10.64
N GLU A 14 -5.50 18.10 -11.86
CA GLU A 14 -6.52 19.15 -12.04
C GLU A 14 -7.88 18.78 -11.44
N GLU A 15 -8.24 17.48 -11.38
CA GLU A 15 -9.53 17.04 -10.85
C GLU A 15 -9.61 17.06 -9.31
N VAL A 16 -8.48 16.95 -8.62
CA VAL A 16 -8.44 16.71 -7.16
C VAL A 16 -7.74 17.81 -6.36
N LEU A 17 -6.77 18.51 -6.96
CA LEU A 17 -5.91 19.47 -6.27
C LEU A 17 -6.69 20.58 -5.55
N ALA A 18 -7.71 21.16 -6.21
CA ALA A 18 -8.51 22.21 -5.59
C ALA A 18 -9.22 21.72 -4.33
N ARG A 19 -9.83 20.52 -4.38
CA ARG A 19 -10.51 19.91 -3.24
C ARG A 19 -9.57 19.65 -2.07
N CYS A 20 -8.35 19.20 -2.34
CA CYS A 20 -7.33 19.00 -1.31
C CYS A 20 -6.97 20.35 -0.67
N LEU A 21 -6.57 21.33 -1.46
CA LEU A 21 -6.12 22.63 -0.96
C LEU A 21 -7.24 23.40 -0.24
N ASP A 22 -8.49 23.35 -0.72
CA ASP A 22 -9.65 23.92 -0.01
C ASP A 22 -9.81 23.36 1.39
N SER A 23 -9.45 22.08 1.59
CA SER A 23 -9.59 21.43 2.88
C SER A 23 -8.50 21.78 3.89
N VAL A 24 -7.36 22.37 3.46
CA VAL A 24 -6.20 22.56 4.35
C VAL A 24 -5.54 23.95 4.26
N ALA A 25 -5.77 24.73 3.21
CA ALA A 25 -4.99 25.94 2.93
C ALA A 25 -5.01 26.96 4.06
N ASP A 26 -6.18 27.19 4.71
CA ASP A 26 -6.34 28.14 5.82
C ASP A 26 -5.65 27.68 7.13
N LEU A 27 -5.22 26.43 7.20
CA LEU A 27 -4.46 25.86 8.32
C LEU A 27 -2.95 26.05 8.17
N MET A 28 -2.49 26.40 6.97
CA MET A 28 -1.08 26.50 6.62
C MET A 28 -0.56 27.93 6.70
N ASP A 29 0.69 28.08 7.12
CA ASP A 29 1.38 29.39 7.16
C ASP A 29 2.18 29.63 5.87
N GLU A 30 2.42 28.56 5.12
CA GLU A 30 3.10 28.57 3.83
C GLU A 30 2.58 27.40 2.97
N ILE A 31 2.41 27.64 1.66
CA ILE A 31 2.04 26.59 0.70
C ILE A 31 3.08 26.55 -0.41
N ILE A 32 3.71 25.40 -0.62
CA ILE A 32 4.73 25.13 -1.63
C ILE A 32 4.24 23.99 -2.50
N ILE A 33 4.10 24.26 -3.80
CA ILE A 33 3.72 23.25 -4.79
C ILE A 33 4.91 23.01 -5.71
N VAL A 34 5.29 21.74 -5.85
CA VAL A 34 6.35 21.30 -6.77
C VAL A 34 5.72 20.51 -7.90
N ASP A 35 5.68 21.10 -9.08
CA ASP A 35 5.15 20.46 -10.29
C ASP A 35 6.23 19.61 -10.96
N THR A 36 5.92 18.35 -11.20
CA THR A 36 6.85 17.37 -11.79
C THR A 36 6.60 17.15 -13.29
N GLY A 37 5.96 18.14 -13.95
CA GLY A 37 5.70 18.17 -15.38
C GLY A 37 4.23 17.90 -15.74
N SER A 38 3.31 18.67 -15.16
CA SER A 38 1.89 18.66 -15.52
C SER A 38 1.67 19.25 -16.91
N THR A 39 0.69 18.72 -17.60
CA THR A 39 0.24 19.15 -18.94
C THR A 39 -1.22 19.58 -18.98
N ASP A 40 -1.89 19.54 -17.82
CA ASP A 40 -3.27 19.92 -17.57
C ASP A 40 -3.34 21.25 -16.79
N ALA A 41 -4.50 21.59 -16.23
CA ALA A 41 -4.71 22.83 -15.48
C ALA A 41 -4.18 22.80 -14.03
N THR A 42 -3.36 21.82 -13.64
CA THR A 42 -2.82 21.69 -12.27
C THR A 42 -2.14 22.97 -11.78
N LYS A 43 -1.27 23.57 -12.60
CA LYS A 43 -0.52 24.79 -12.21
C LYS A 43 -1.42 26.01 -12.06
N GLU A 44 -2.39 26.18 -12.95
CA GLU A 44 -3.39 27.25 -12.88
C GLU A 44 -4.27 27.14 -11.63
N ILE A 45 -4.58 25.90 -11.21
CA ILE A 45 -5.31 25.64 -9.97
C ILE A 45 -4.43 26.00 -8.77
N ALA A 46 -3.18 25.51 -8.72
CA ALA A 46 -2.22 25.80 -7.65
C ALA A 46 -2.01 27.31 -7.45
N ALA A 47 -1.98 28.08 -8.55
CA ALA A 47 -1.78 29.54 -8.53
C ALA A 47 -2.90 30.34 -7.82
N ARG A 48 -4.04 29.71 -7.54
CA ARG A 48 -5.13 30.31 -6.75
C ARG A 48 -4.83 30.32 -5.24
N TYR A 49 -3.90 29.48 -4.79
CA TYR A 49 -3.58 29.26 -3.36
C TYR A 49 -2.21 29.79 -2.97
N THR A 50 -1.25 29.83 -3.91
CA THR A 50 0.12 30.27 -3.65
C THR A 50 0.82 30.77 -4.91
N ASP A 51 1.80 31.64 -4.73
CA ASP A 51 2.77 32.03 -5.75
C ASP A 51 4.06 31.17 -5.71
N LYS A 52 4.19 30.28 -4.70
CA LYS A 52 5.34 29.38 -4.51
C LYS A 52 5.15 28.08 -5.26
N ILE A 53 5.15 28.17 -6.59
CA ILE A 53 5.03 27.03 -7.49
C ILE A 53 6.37 26.84 -8.19
N TYR A 54 6.95 25.65 -8.06
CA TYR A 54 8.29 25.32 -8.57
C TYR A 54 8.23 24.14 -9.54
N ASP A 55 8.93 24.28 -10.65
CA ASP A 55 9.10 23.19 -11.61
C ASP A 55 10.22 22.25 -11.17
N PHE A 56 9.96 20.95 -11.17
CA PHE A 56 10.96 19.94 -10.90
C PHE A 56 10.99 18.93 -12.06
N LYS A 57 12.16 18.83 -12.70
CA LYS A 57 12.33 17.84 -13.77
C LYS A 57 12.30 16.43 -13.18
N TRP A 58 11.30 15.67 -13.56
CA TRP A 58 11.13 14.30 -13.07
C TRP A 58 12.35 13.41 -13.30
N THR A 59 12.93 12.87 -12.24
CA THR A 59 14.11 11.99 -12.24
C THR A 59 13.76 10.50 -12.28
N GLY A 60 12.48 10.16 -12.08
CA GLY A 60 12.02 8.79 -11.86
C GLY A 60 11.92 8.43 -10.38
N SER A 61 12.16 9.38 -9.47
CA SER A 61 12.21 9.21 -8.02
C SER A 61 11.26 10.18 -7.32
N PHE A 62 10.27 9.66 -6.59
CA PHE A 62 9.40 10.47 -5.72
C PHE A 62 10.18 11.08 -4.55
N SER A 63 11.19 10.37 -4.03
CA SER A 63 12.00 10.88 -2.94
C SER A 63 12.81 12.12 -3.34
N ASP A 64 13.32 12.18 -4.57
CA ASP A 64 14.05 13.36 -5.05
C ASP A 64 13.12 14.57 -5.11
N ALA A 65 11.92 14.42 -5.67
CA ALA A 65 10.95 15.51 -5.75
C ALA A 65 10.48 15.95 -4.36
N ARG A 66 10.25 15.00 -3.43
CA ARG A 66 9.85 15.30 -2.05
C ARG A 66 10.97 15.99 -1.27
N ASN A 67 12.21 15.51 -1.39
CA ASN A 67 13.38 16.15 -0.78
C ASN A 67 13.56 17.59 -1.31
N TYR A 68 13.37 17.81 -2.61
CA TYR A 68 13.40 19.14 -3.19
C TYR A 68 12.28 20.02 -2.59
N SER A 69 11.03 19.53 -2.51
CA SER A 69 9.93 20.31 -1.94
C SER A 69 10.18 20.67 -0.47
N PHE A 70 10.72 19.75 0.33
CA PHE A 70 11.07 19.98 1.73
C PHE A 70 12.19 20.99 1.89
N SER A 71 13.15 21.03 0.96
CA SER A 71 14.26 22.00 1.00
C SER A 71 13.81 23.46 0.82
N LEU A 72 12.61 23.67 0.26
CA LEU A 72 12.02 25.00 0.04
C LEU A 72 11.23 25.52 1.26
N ALA A 73 10.86 24.63 2.19
CA ALA A 73 10.06 24.95 3.36
C ALA A 73 10.79 25.91 4.32
N THR A 74 10.06 26.86 4.90
CA THR A 74 10.63 27.84 5.82
C THR A 74 10.06 27.80 7.23
N GLN A 75 8.89 27.14 7.43
CA GLN A 75 8.22 27.09 8.72
C GLN A 75 8.79 26.01 9.65
N GLU A 76 8.29 25.93 10.89
CA GLU A 76 8.78 24.98 11.92
C GLU A 76 8.52 23.52 11.57
N TYR A 77 7.34 23.26 10.98
CA TYR A 77 6.92 21.93 10.54
C TYR A 77 6.57 21.93 9.06
N ILE A 78 6.64 20.74 8.47
CA ILE A 78 6.26 20.49 7.07
C ILE A 78 5.07 19.51 7.10
N TYR A 79 3.94 19.91 6.52
CA TYR A 79 2.83 19.02 6.22
C TYR A 79 2.94 18.55 4.78
N ALA A 80 2.91 17.23 4.56
CA ALA A 80 3.16 16.61 3.26
C ALA A 80 1.95 15.78 2.79
N PRO A 81 0.86 16.43 2.35
CA PRO A 81 -0.28 15.73 1.79
C PRO A 81 -0.03 15.31 0.34
N ASP A 82 -0.79 14.31 -0.12
CA ASP A 82 -0.96 14.00 -1.52
C ASP A 82 -2.20 14.76 -2.07
N ALA A 83 -2.25 15.03 -3.39
CA ALA A 83 -3.26 15.93 -3.97
C ALA A 83 -4.71 15.39 -3.87
N ASP A 84 -4.87 14.11 -3.66
CA ASP A 84 -6.16 13.42 -3.51
C ASP A 84 -6.60 13.20 -2.05
N GLU A 85 -5.86 13.78 -1.09
CA GLU A 85 -6.16 13.73 0.34
C GLU A 85 -7.01 14.92 0.78
N VAL A 86 -7.97 14.67 1.67
CA VAL A 86 -8.92 15.69 2.15
C VAL A 86 -9.10 15.54 3.66
N LEU A 87 -9.12 16.67 4.37
CA LEU A 87 -9.60 16.75 5.75
C LEU A 87 -11.07 17.22 5.76
N ASP A 88 -11.94 16.49 6.43
CA ASP A 88 -13.28 16.98 6.73
C ASP A 88 -13.26 18.00 7.87
N GLU A 89 -14.38 18.61 8.19
CA GLU A 89 -14.44 19.71 9.16
C GLU A 89 -14.08 19.28 10.60
N GLU A 90 -14.37 18.04 10.98
CA GLU A 90 -13.98 17.48 12.27
C GLU A 90 -12.45 17.34 12.36
N ASN A 91 -11.84 16.75 11.35
CA ASN A 91 -10.40 16.56 11.30
C ASN A 91 -9.63 17.87 11.11
N ARG A 92 -10.22 18.87 10.43
CA ARG A 92 -9.70 20.25 10.41
C ARG A 92 -9.68 20.88 11.81
N ALA A 93 -10.73 20.65 12.60
CA ALA A 93 -10.77 21.13 14.00
C ALA A 93 -9.69 20.45 14.86
N HIS A 94 -9.48 19.13 14.70
CA HIS A 94 -8.40 18.39 15.36
C HIS A 94 -7.03 18.92 14.92
N PHE A 95 -6.85 19.24 13.64
CA PHE A 95 -5.60 19.80 13.12
C PHE A 95 -5.31 21.22 13.69
N ARG A 96 -6.32 22.09 13.79
CA ARG A 96 -6.18 23.40 14.50
C ARG A 96 -5.75 23.21 15.94
N LYS A 97 -6.37 22.26 16.63
CA LYS A 97 -6.01 21.94 18.02
C LYS A 97 -4.59 21.39 18.13
N LEU A 98 -4.19 20.49 17.25
CA LEU A 98 -2.82 19.99 17.19
C LEU A 98 -1.81 21.12 17.03
N LYS A 99 -2.09 22.08 16.13
CA LYS A 99 -1.25 23.27 15.89
C LYS A 99 -1.00 24.12 17.14
N GLU A 100 -2.00 24.17 18.04
CA GLU A 100 -1.93 24.92 19.29
C GLU A 100 -1.11 24.20 20.39
N VAL A 101 -1.25 22.86 20.47
CA VAL A 101 -0.80 22.09 21.64
C VAL A 101 0.38 21.15 21.37
N LEU A 102 0.83 21.03 20.11
CA LEU A 102 1.95 20.13 19.78
C LEU A 102 3.20 20.49 20.57
N LEU A 103 3.73 19.48 21.26
CA LEU A 103 4.94 19.64 22.08
C LEU A 103 6.19 19.75 21.16
N PRO A 104 7.13 20.63 21.49
CA PRO A 104 8.29 20.88 20.63
C PRO A 104 9.23 19.67 20.44
N GLU A 105 9.20 18.69 21.34
CA GLU A 105 9.96 17.45 21.21
C GLU A 105 9.43 16.49 20.16
N ILE A 106 8.18 16.64 19.70
CA ILE A 106 7.59 15.78 18.67
C ILE A 106 8.21 16.12 17.31
N GLU A 107 8.78 15.12 16.66
CA GLU A 107 9.48 15.29 15.38
C GLU A 107 8.63 14.80 14.20
N ILE A 108 7.78 13.80 14.40
CA ILE A 108 6.87 13.26 13.39
C ILE A 108 5.48 13.10 14.01
N VAL A 109 4.45 13.58 13.29
CA VAL A 109 3.06 13.25 13.61
C VAL A 109 2.52 12.33 12.52
N GLN A 110 2.04 11.17 12.96
CA GLN A 110 1.28 10.25 12.12
C GLN A 110 -0.21 10.57 12.20
N MET A 111 -0.89 10.40 11.09
CA MET A 111 -2.34 10.60 10.95
C MET A 111 -2.98 9.33 10.44
N LYS A 112 -4.19 9.05 10.89
CA LYS A 112 -4.98 7.91 10.40
C LYS A 112 -5.29 8.12 8.92
N TYR A 113 -5.09 7.08 8.14
CA TYR A 113 -5.29 7.11 6.69
C TYR A 113 -6.43 6.17 6.32
N ARG A 114 -7.48 6.73 5.76
CA ARG A 114 -8.67 5.98 5.37
C ARG A 114 -8.95 6.19 3.88
N THR A 115 -8.94 5.11 3.12
CA THR A 115 -9.30 5.15 1.71
C THR A 115 -10.80 4.87 1.54
N VAL A 116 -11.46 5.65 0.70
CA VAL A 116 -12.85 5.39 0.31
C VAL A 116 -12.87 4.11 -0.54
N THR A 117 -13.73 3.18 -0.16
CA THR A 117 -13.71 1.74 -0.52
C THR A 117 -13.68 1.37 -2.00
N GLU A 118 -14.08 2.26 -2.91
CA GLU A 118 -14.14 1.96 -4.35
C GLU A 118 -12.76 1.94 -5.05
N TYR A 119 -11.73 2.54 -4.44
CA TYR A 119 -10.38 2.68 -5.02
C TYR A 119 -9.27 2.17 -4.10
N ASN A 120 -9.59 1.21 -3.24
CA ASN A 120 -8.71 0.80 -2.16
C ASN A 120 -7.53 -0.04 -2.66
N THR A 121 -6.34 0.54 -2.73
CA THR A 121 -5.07 -0.18 -2.97
C THR A 121 -4.47 -0.73 -1.68
N VAL A 122 -4.94 -0.29 -0.49
CA VAL A 122 -4.56 -0.84 0.83
C VAL A 122 -5.66 -1.77 1.31
N LEU A 123 -5.83 -2.88 0.60
CA LEU A 123 -6.96 -3.80 0.80
C LEU A 123 -6.93 -4.59 2.11
N ASN A 124 -5.80 -4.60 2.83
CA ASN A 124 -5.60 -5.52 3.95
C ASN A 124 -5.80 -4.91 5.34
N ILE A 125 -6.08 -3.60 5.44
CA ILE A 125 -6.16 -2.89 6.71
C ILE A 125 -7.23 -1.80 6.62
N ALA A 126 -8.07 -1.70 7.65
CA ALA A 126 -9.13 -0.69 7.71
C ALA A 126 -8.58 0.72 7.96
N ASN A 127 -7.55 0.85 8.81
CA ASN A 127 -6.91 2.11 9.18
C ASN A 127 -5.39 1.93 9.21
N GLU A 128 -4.67 2.84 8.57
CA GLU A 128 -3.21 2.88 8.57
C GLU A 128 -2.74 4.23 9.11
N TYR A 129 -1.73 4.22 9.99
CA TYR A 129 -1.06 5.43 10.39
C TYR A 129 0.03 5.80 9.40
N ARG A 130 -0.03 7.02 8.85
CA ARG A 130 0.98 7.55 7.93
C ARG A 130 1.62 8.81 8.47
N PRO A 131 2.95 8.94 8.42
CA PRO A 131 3.63 10.18 8.78
C PRO A 131 3.27 11.28 7.78
N LYS A 132 2.70 12.38 8.29
CA LYS A 132 2.21 13.49 7.47
C LYS A 132 2.75 14.86 7.89
N LEU A 133 3.11 15.03 9.18
CA LEU A 133 3.69 16.27 9.67
C LEU A 133 5.10 15.99 10.20
N PHE A 134 6.08 16.77 9.77
CA PHE A 134 7.50 16.56 10.03
C PHE A 134 8.13 17.83 10.59
N LYS A 135 8.89 17.76 11.69
CA LYS A 135 9.68 18.85 12.19
C LYS A 135 10.80 19.18 11.19
N ARG A 136 10.84 20.42 10.69
CA ARG A 136 11.75 20.81 9.59
C ARG A 136 13.22 20.74 10.00
N LEU A 137 13.54 21.20 11.20
CA LEU A 137 14.91 21.15 11.74
C LEU A 137 14.91 20.23 12.95
N ARG A 138 15.63 19.13 12.85
CA ARG A 138 15.80 18.18 13.94
C ARG A 138 16.90 18.67 14.90
N GLU A 139 16.58 18.66 16.19
CA GLU A 139 17.55 18.96 17.25
C GLU A 139 18.25 17.67 17.69
N PHE A 140 19.59 17.75 17.87
CA PHE A 140 20.34 16.63 18.43
C PHE A 140 20.22 16.66 19.95
N THR A 141 19.63 15.62 20.53
CA THR A 141 19.49 15.46 21.97
C THR A 141 20.45 14.40 22.45
N TRP A 142 21.33 14.77 23.41
CA TRP A 142 22.16 13.82 24.13
C TRP A 142 21.33 13.14 25.21
N VAL A 143 21.44 11.83 25.30
CA VAL A 143 20.79 10.99 26.32
C VAL A 143 21.80 10.22 27.10
N ASP A 144 21.42 9.78 28.30
CA ASP A 144 22.22 9.11 29.30
C ASP A 144 23.25 10.02 30.02
N PRO A 145 23.34 9.95 31.36
CA PRO A 145 24.26 10.78 32.16
C PRO A 145 25.70 10.28 32.13
N ILE A 146 25.92 9.03 31.69
CA ILE A 146 27.23 8.39 31.56
C ILE A 146 27.22 7.57 30.27
N HIS A 147 28.30 7.63 29.48
CA HIS A 147 28.35 7.05 28.13
C HIS A 147 27.27 7.61 27.21
N GLU A 148 27.10 8.92 27.29
CA GLU A 148 26.12 9.68 26.56
C GLU A 148 26.14 9.37 25.06
N THR A 149 24.95 9.26 24.48
CA THR A 149 24.75 9.02 23.07
C THR A 149 23.78 10.07 22.48
N VAL A 150 23.81 10.25 21.16
CA VAL A 150 22.82 11.08 20.48
C VAL A 150 21.59 10.24 20.13
N ARG A 151 20.40 10.72 20.49
CA ARG A 151 19.16 10.09 20.10
C ARG A 151 18.99 10.17 18.58
N ILE A 152 19.04 9.03 17.90
CA ILE A 152 18.92 8.93 16.44
C ILE A 152 17.50 8.66 15.97
N GLU A 153 16.65 8.05 16.80
CA GLU A 153 15.25 7.78 16.46
C GLU A 153 14.37 9.01 16.67
N PRO A 154 13.43 9.31 15.76
CA PRO A 154 12.52 10.43 15.92
C PRO A 154 11.52 10.18 17.05
N VAL A 155 11.05 11.23 17.70
CA VAL A 155 9.86 11.18 18.56
C VAL A 155 8.62 11.27 17.69
N VAL A 156 7.85 10.19 17.69
CA VAL A 156 6.64 10.03 16.88
C VAL A 156 5.40 10.18 17.76
N TYR A 157 4.39 10.89 17.27
CA TYR A 157 3.09 11.03 17.88
C TYR A 157 1.98 10.57 16.93
N ASP A 158 1.18 9.61 17.36
CA ASP A 158 0.01 9.12 16.63
C ASP A 158 -1.20 9.98 17.00
N SER A 159 -1.70 10.74 16.04
CA SER A 159 -2.81 11.66 16.24
C SER A 159 -4.16 11.01 15.90
N ASP A 160 -5.24 11.59 16.44
CA ASP A 160 -6.60 11.19 16.07
C ASP A 160 -7.09 11.81 14.76
N ILE A 161 -6.25 12.57 14.06
CA ILE A 161 -6.60 13.19 12.79
C ILE A 161 -6.71 12.09 11.72
N GLU A 162 -7.88 12.03 11.07
CA GLU A 162 -8.14 11.12 9.96
C GLU A 162 -8.05 11.87 8.63
N ILE A 163 -7.24 11.34 7.71
CA ILE A 163 -7.12 11.82 6.34
C ILE A 163 -7.97 10.92 5.44
N LEU A 164 -8.89 11.53 4.70
CA LEU A 164 -9.69 10.84 3.70
C LEU A 164 -8.98 10.86 2.36
N HIS A 165 -8.54 9.70 1.91
CA HIS A 165 -7.95 9.50 0.59
C HIS A 165 -9.06 9.23 -0.44
N LYS A 166 -9.18 10.11 -1.44
CA LYS A 166 -10.22 10.08 -2.47
C LYS A 166 -9.62 10.17 -3.88
N PRO A 167 -8.91 9.11 -4.33
CA PRO A 167 -8.31 9.09 -5.66
C PRO A 167 -9.37 9.10 -6.76
N THR A 168 -9.02 9.60 -7.94
CA THR A 168 -9.86 9.53 -9.15
C THR A 168 -9.58 8.30 -10.02
N GLY A 169 -8.55 7.51 -9.68
CA GLY A 169 -8.16 6.31 -10.41
C GLY A 169 -7.07 5.50 -9.70
N MET A 170 -6.72 4.35 -10.28
CA MET A 170 -5.62 3.51 -9.79
C MET A 170 -4.27 3.98 -10.34
N HIS A 171 -3.30 4.23 -9.45
CA HIS A 171 -1.94 4.66 -9.80
C HIS A 171 -0.95 3.50 -10.00
N SER A 172 -1.38 2.25 -9.82
CA SER A 172 -0.55 1.04 -9.84
C SER A 172 0.33 0.90 -11.09
N LYS A 173 -0.18 1.23 -12.27
CA LYS A 173 0.62 1.14 -13.52
C LYS A 173 1.81 2.08 -13.58
N ARG A 174 1.71 3.26 -12.96
CA ARG A 174 2.83 4.20 -12.83
C ARG A 174 3.92 3.60 -11.95
N ASP A 175 3.53 2.97 -10.87
CA ASP A 175 4.43 2.45 -9.86
C ASP A 175 5.15 1.19 -10.37
N PHE A 176 4.50 0.32 -11.14
CA PHE A 176 5.16 -0.80 -11.84
C PHE A 176 6.31 -0.36 -12.73
N GLY A 177 6.14 0.72 -13.50
CA GLY A 177 7.22 1.28 -14.32
C GLY A 177 8.42 1.80 -13.52
N VAL A 178 8.23 2.19 -12.26
CA VAL A 178 9.32 2.56 -11.34
C VAL A 178 10.02 1.30 -10.83
N PHE A 179 9.28 0.28 -10.37
CA PHE A 179 9.84 -0.99 -9.90
C PHE A 179 10.64 -1.70 -11.00
N GLU A 180 10.09 -1.82 -12.22
CA GLU A 180 10.80 -2.43 -13.36
C GLU A 180 12.13 -1.73 -13.67
N ARG A 181 12.18 -0.40 -13.59
CA ARG A 181 13.43 0.35 -13.77
C ARG A 181 14.43 0.09 -12.66
N LEU A 182 13.98 0.03 -11.40
CA LEU A 182 14.84 -0.28 -10.27
C LEU A 182 15.45 -1.68 -10.41
N VAL A 183 14.64 -2.68 -10.70
CA VAL A 183 15.07 -4.06 -10.94
C VAL A 183 16.09 -4.11 -12.09
N ARG A 184 15.81 -3.42 -13.21
CA ARG A 184 16.69 -3.41 -14.39
C ARG A 184 18.03 -2.73 -14.13
N ASN A 185 18.05 -1.70 -13.27
CA ASN A 185 19.26 -0.92 -12.99
C ASN A 185 20.13 -1.51 -11.89
N SER A 186 19.53 -2.04 -10.80
CA SER A 186 20.26 -2.54 -9.63
C SER A 186 20.28 -4.06 -9.51
N GLY A 187 19.38 -4.76 -10.22
CA GLY A 187 19.19 -6.21 -10.10
C GLY A 187 18.48 -6.64 -8.82
N GLU A 188 18.40 -5.77 -7.81
CA GLU A 188 17.82 -6.07 -6.50
C GLU A 188 16.98 -4.90 -5.99
N LEU A 189 15.95 -5.22 -5.20
CA LEU A 189 15.14 -4.27 -4.45
C LEU A 189 15.48 -4.37 -2.95
N SER A 190 15.43 -3.26 -2.23
CA SER A 190 15.47 -3.32 -0.77
C SER A 190 14.31 -4.17 -0.24
N PRO A 191 14.42 -4.80 0.95
CA PRO A 191 13.34 -5.63 1.51
C PRO A 191 11.99 -4.92 1.56
N LYS A 192 11.98 -3.63 1.88
CA LYS A 192 10.77 -2.80 1.88
C LYS A 192 10.17 -2.67 0.48
N LEU A 193 10.98 -2.29 -0.52
CA LEU A 193 10.51 -2.12 -1.90
C LEU A 193 10.09 -3.45 -2.52
N PHE A 194 10.77 -4.55 -2.17
CA PHE A 194 10.39 -5.89 -2.59
C PHE A 194 8.99 -6.25 -2.07
N LYS A 195 8.74 -6.11 -0.76
CA LYS A 195 7.41 -6.38 -0.17
C LYS A 195 6.32 -5.54 -0.85
N MET A 196 6.58 -4.26 -1.10
CA MET A 196 5.64 -3.38 -1.82
C MET A 196 5.38 -3.87 -3.24
N TYR A 197 6.42 -4.22 -3.99
CA TYR A 197 6.30 -4.67 -5.38
C TYR A 197 5.53 -5.99 -5.50
N ILE A 198 5.88 -6.99 -4.68
CA ILE A 198 5.17 -8.28 -4.62
C ILE A 198 3.70 -8.09 -4.31
N ARG A 199 3.41 -7.26 -3.30
CA ARG A 199 2.03 -6.98 -2.89
C ARG A 199 1.25 -6.30 -4.02
N GLU A 200 1.81 -5.27 -4.64
CA GLU A 200 1.16 -4.54 -5.72
C GLU A 200 0.91 -5.45 -6.94
N LEU A 201 1.90 -6.26 -7.34
CA LEU A 201 1.73 -7.25 -8.41
C LEU A 201 0.61 -8.24 -8.09
N TYR A 202 0.57 -8.74 -6.84
CA TYR A 202 -0.45 -9.71 -6.45
C TYR A 202 -1.84 -9.10 -6.39
N LEU A 203 -1.99 -7.88 -5.88
CA LEU A 203 -3.29 -7.23 -5.73
C LEU A 203 -3.84 -6.68 -7.05
N THR A 204 -3.03 -5.95 -7.81
CA THR A 204 -3.48 -5.11 -8.93
C THR A 204 -2.83 -5.44 -10.27
N GLY A 205 -1.77 -6.26 -10.31
CA GLY A 205 -1.06 -6.62 -11.53
C GLY A 205 -1.95 -7.32 -12.56
N ASP A 206 -1.99 -6.77 -13.79
CA ASP A 206 -2.62 -7.42 -14.93
C ASP A 206 -1.67 -8.46 -15.59
N LYS A 207 -2.16 -9.12 -16.64
CA LYS A 207 -1.38 -10.14 -17.38
C LYS A 207 -0.03 -9.62 -17.87
N THR A 208 0.02 -8.36 -18.28
CA THR A 208 1.24 -7.73 -18.82
C THR A 208 2.22 -7.41 -17.71
N ASP A 209 1.74 -6.80 -16.62
CA ASP A 209 2.56 -6.44 -15.46
C ASP A 209 3.22 -7.68 -14.85
N LEU A 210 2.43 -8.75 -14.67
CA LEU A 210 2.91 -10.04 -14.16
C LEU A 210 3.93 -10.71 -15.10
N SER A 211 3.70 -10.65 -16.43
CA SER A 211 4.63 -11.20 -17.41
C SER A 211 5.95 -10.41 -17.47
N ASN A 212 5.89 -9.08 -17.31
CA ASN A 212 7.10 -8.25 -17.26
C ASN A 212 7.97 -8.54 -16.03
N ALA A 213 7.35 -8.91 -14.91
CA ALA A 213 8.04 -9.26 -13.67
C ALA A 213 8.60 -10.68 -13.67
N GLU A 214 8.19 -11.57 -14.58
CA GLU A 214 8.42 -13.02 -14.52
C GLU A 214 9.90 -13.40 -14.38
N ASP A 215 10.77 -12.86 -15.23
CA ASP A 215 12.21 -13.20 -15.22
C ASP A 215 12.85 -12.87 -13.87
N TYR A 216 12.51 -11.73 -13.28
CA TYR A 216 12.99 -11.32 -11.97
C TYR A 216 12.46 -12.25 -10.86
N LEU A 217 11.16 -12.56 -10.90
CA LEU A 217 10.53 -13.45 -9.92
C LEU A 217 11.07 -14.87 -10.00
N MET A 218 11.29 -15.41 -11.21
CA MET A 218 11.90 -16.72 -11.40
C MET A 218 13.32 -16.78 -10.84
N HIS A 219 14.13 -15.74 -11.11
CA HIS A 219 15.46 -15.64 -10.53
C HIS A 219 15.42 -15.67 -9.00
N LEU A 220 14.54 -14.90 -8.38
CA LEU A 220 14.38 -14.90 -6.92
C LEU A 220 13.89 -16.24 -6.38
N SER A 221 12.89 -16.88 -7.01
CA SER A 221 12.40 -18.20 -6.60
C SER A 221 13.49 -19.26 -6.57
N ASP A 222 14.45 -19.19 -7.51
CA ASP A 222 15.54 -20.16 -7.62
C ASP A 222 16.75 -19.82 -6.72
N THR A 223 16.94 -18.56 -6.31
CA THR A 223 18.15 -18.11 -5.60
C THR A 223 17.95 -17.74 -4.14
N THR A 224 16.73 -17.34 -3.73
CA THR A 224 16.47 -16.91 -2.35
C THR A 224 16.51 -18.08 -1.36
N MET A 225 17.11 -17.82 -0.19
CA MET A 225 17.08 -18.73 0.96
C MET A 225 15.99 -18.34 1.97
N ASP A 226 15.38 -17.18 1.81
CA ASP A 226 14.28 -16.72 2.66
C ASP A 226 12.98 -17.42 2.23
N VAL A 227 12.40 -18.18 3.15
CA VAL A 227 11.21 -19.03 2.89
C VAL A 227 9.99 -18.17 2.58
N ASP A 228 9.78 -17.06 3.27
CA ASP A 228 8.61 -16.20 3.08
C ASP A 228 8.71 -15.41 1.79
N VAL A 229 9.91 -14.93 1.44
CA VAL A 229 10.19 -14.35 0.13
C VAL A 229 9.87 -15.35 -0.97
N LYS A 230 10.32 -16.60 -0.84
CA LYS A 230 10.07 -17.65 -1.82
C LYS A 230 8.58 -17.95 -1.98
N LYS A 231 7.85 -18.14 -0.88
CA LYS A 231 6.40 -18.38 -0.89
C LYS A 231 5.65 -17.23 -1.58
N SER A 232 6.03 -15.99 -1.26
CA SER A 232 5.42 -14.79 -1.85
C SER A 232 5.67 -14.71 -3.35
N VAL A 233 6.90 -14.96 -3.80
CA VAL A 233 7.29 -14.98 -5.22
C VAL A 233 6.55 -16.08 -5.96
N ASP A 234 6.55 -17.30 -5.44
CA ASP A 234 5.88 -18.45 -6.04
C ASP A 234 4.37 -18.19 -6.20
N SER A 235 3.72 -17.53 -5.23
CA SER A 235 2.30 -17.15 -5.31
C SER A 235 2.02 -16.16 -6.45
N VAL A 236 2.88 -15.15 -6.65
CA VAL A 236 2.75 -14.20 -7.77
C VAL A 236 2.99 -14.91 -9.12
N LEU A 237 3.96 -15.81 -9.20
CA LEU A 237 4.20 -16.63 -10.40
C LEU A 237 3.00 -17.54 -10.73
N LEU A 238 2.39 -18.17 -9.71
CA LEU A 238 1.19 -18.96 -9.91
C LEU A 238 0.02 -18.13 -10.45
N LYS A 239 -0.20 -16.93 -9.90
CA LYS A 239 -1.18 -15.99 -10.45
C LYS A 239 -0.88 -15.62 -11.89
N ASN A 240 0.39 -15.33 -12.23
CA ASN A 240 0.81 -15.05 -13.60
C ASN A 240 0.47 -16.20 -14.54
N TYR A 241 0.85 -17.42 -14.20
CA TYR A 241 0.64 -18.58 -15.06
C TYR A 241 -0.84 -18.92 -15.21
N ARG A 242 -1.63 -18.84 -14.13
CA ARG A 242 -3.07 -19.05 -14.19
C ARG A 242 -3.77 -18.04 -15.11
N LEU A 243 -3.49 -16.75 -14.94
CA LEU A 243 -4.10 -15.69 -15.75
C LEU A 243 -3.71 -15.77 -17.23
N ASN A 244 -2.49 -16.21 -17.53
CA ASN A 244 -1.99 -16.37 -18.89
C ASN A 244 -2.25 -17.76 -19.50
N GLY A 245 -2.95 -18.65 -18.79
CA GLY A 245 -3.29 -19.99 -19.28
C GLY A 245 -2.10 -20.94 -19.45
N ARG A 246 -1.03 -20.69 -18.74
CA ARG A 246 0.23 -21.47 -18.78
C ARG A 246 0.19 -22.62 -17.78
N GLU A 247 -0.61 -23.63 -18.09
CA GLU A 247 -0.92 -24.74 -17.21
C GLU A 247 0.31 -25.55 -16.77
N TYR A 248 1.21 -25.86 -17.70
CA TYR A 248 2.43 -26.61 -17.38
C TYR A 248 3.31 -25.85 -16.37
N ASP A 249 3.50 -24.55 -16.57
CA ASP A 249 4.33 -23.71 -15.70
C ASP A 249 3.66 -23.56 -14.33
N PHE A 250 2.33 -23.42 -14.32
CA PHE A 250 1.54 -23.40 -13.09
C PHE A 250 1.78 -24.68 -12.26
N LEU A 251 1.52 -25.87 -12.83
CA LEU A 251 1.65 -27.15 -12.14
C LEU A 251 3.09 -27.42 -11.68
N LYS A 252 4.08 -27.05 -12.50
CA LYS A 252 5.49 -27.18 -12.16
C LYS A 252 5.89 -26.32 -10.96
N THR A 253 5.45 -25.04 -10.92
CA THR A 253 5.73 -24.14 -9.82
C THR A 253 4.95 -24.53 -8.57
N PHE A 254 3.69 -24.92 -8.73
CA PHE A 254 2.85 -25.38 -7.65
C PHE A 254 3.41 -26.63 -6.95
N ALA A 255 3.88 -27.62 -7.72
CA ALA A 255 4.50 -28.84 -7.16
C ALA A 255 5.75 -28.52 -6.33
N LYS A 256 6.52 -27.47 -6.68
CA LYS A 256 7.65 -27.01 -5.87
C LYS A 256 7.19 -26.28 -4.60
N ALA A 257 6.17 -25.42 -4.72
CA ALA A 257 5.68 -24.58 -3.64
C ALA A 257 5.08 -25.40 -2.48
N ILE A 258 4.34 -26.49 -2.78
CA ILE A 258 3.68 -27.31 -1.77
C ILE A 258 4.66 -28.16 -0.93
N VAL A 259 5.88 -28.37 -1.39
CA VAL A 259 6.91 -29.13 -0.64
C VAL A 259 7.36 -28.36 0.62
N ASN A 260 7.26 -27.04 0.62
CA ASN A 260 7.77 -26.14 1.66
C ASN A 260 6.65 -25.51 2.49
N GLU A 261 5.57 -26.21 2.77
CA GLU A 261 4.39 -25.67 3.46
C GLU A 261 3.83 -24.41 2.77
N PRO A 262 2.80 -24.53 1.94
CA PRO A 262 2.28 -23.44 1.15
C PRO A 262 1.68 -22.33 2.04
N CYS A 263 1.70 -21.08 1.58
CA CYS A 263 0.95 -20.00 2.18
C CYS A 263 -0.49 -19.92 1.62
N ALA A 264 -1.32 -19.09 2.22
CA ALA A 264 -2.72 -18.94 1.83
C ALA A 264 -2.89 -18.54 0.37
N GLU A 265 -2.03 -17.64 -0.14
CA GLU A 265 -2.06 -17.21 -1.54
C GLU A 265 -1.75 -18.36 -2.50
N THR A 266 -0.78 -19.21 -2.16
CA THR A 266 -0.46 -20.41 -2.96
C THR A 266 -1.68 -21.33 -3.05
N CYS A 267 -2.33 -21.60 -1.93
CA CYS A 267 -3.54 -22.43 -1.85
C CYS A 267 -4.72 -21.79 -2.59
N TYR A 268 -4.88 -20.48 -2.44
CA TYR A 268 -5.94 -19.71 -3.11
C TYR A 268 -5.79 -19.74 -4.64
N GLU A 269 -4.58 -19.52 -5.17
CA GLU A 269 -4.32 -19.61 -6.60
C GLU A 269 -4.54 -21.03 -7.16
N ALA A 270 -4.21 -22.07 -6.37
CA ALA A 270 -4.52 -23.46 -6.71
C ALA A 270 -6.04 -23.69 -6.76
N GLY A 271 -6.79 -23.21 -5.77
CA GLY A 271 -8.24 -23.27 -5.78
C GLY A 271 -8.85 -22.63 -7.02
N LEU A 272 -8.42 -21.41 -7.38
CA LEU A 272 -8.87 -20.72 -8.59
C LEU A 272 -8.47 -21.45 -9.89
N PHE A 273 -7.30 -22.07 -9.92
CA PHE A 273 -6.85 -22.88 -11.05
C PHE A 273 -7.79 -24.09 -11.27
N TYR A 274 -8.07 -24.88 -10.22
CA TYR A 274 -8.97 -26.04 -10.34
C TYR A 274 -10.43 -25.64 -10.59
N MET A 275 -10.90 -24.52 -10.04
CA MET A 275 -12.21 -23.96 -10.41
C MET A 275 -12.29 -23.66 -11.92
N SER A 276 -11.22 -23.15 -12.52
CA SER A 276 -11.17 -22.87 -13.97
C SER A 276 -11.22 -24.15 -14.82
N LYS A 277 -10.94 -25.31 -14.22
CA LYS A 277 -11.05 -26.64 -14.83
C LYS A 277 -12.35 -27.34 -14.48
N GLU A 278 -13.25 -26.68 -13.76
CA GLU A 278 -14.50 -27.25 -13.22
C GLU A 278 -14.29 -28.44 -12.25
N ASP A 279 -13.05 -28.59 -11.75
CA ASP A 279 -12.74 -29.56 -10.69
C ASP A 279 -12.99 -28.93 -9.32
N TYR A 280 -14.29 -28.84 -8.97
CA TYR A 280 -14.73 -28.21 -7.74
C TYR A 280 -14.34 -28.98 -6.49
N ALA A 281 -14.16 -30.30 -6.61
CA ALA A 281 -13.72 -31.14 -5.52
C ALA A 281 -12.29 -30.80 -5.10
N GLU A 282 -11.35 -30.78 -6.04
CA GLU A 282 -9.97 -30.40 -5.77
C GLU A 282 -9.87 -28.92 -5.38
N ALA A 283 -10.60 -28.03 -6.10
CA ALA A 283 -10.65 -26.62 -5.76
C ALA A 283 -11.07 -26.35 -4.32
N SER A 284 -12.09 -27.09 -3.82
CA SER A 284 -12.59 -26.92 -2.46
C SER A 284 -11.56 -27.28 -1.39
N LEU A 285 -10.71 -28.28 -1.63
CA LEU A 285 -9.62 -28.66 -0.71
C LEU A 285 -8.60 -27.52 -0.57
N TRP A 286 -8.18 -26.94 -1.69
CA TRP A 286 -7.20 -25.84 -1.68
C TRP A 286 -7.77 -24.56 -1.09
N LEU A 287 -9.02 -24.21 -1.40
CA LEU A 287 -9.68 -23.05 -0.81
C LEU A 287 -9.94 -23.22 0.69
N TYR A 288 -10.23 -24.45 1.13
CA TYR A 288 -10.33 -24.76 2.55
C TYR A 288 -8.97 -24.55 3.25
N ASN A 289 -7.88 -25.06 2.67
CA ASN A 289 -6.54 -24.88 3.21
C ASN A 289 -6.18 -23.38 3.27
N ALA A 290 -6.48 -22.60 2.23
CA ALA A 290 -6.26 -21.17 2.22
C ALA A 290 -6.98 -20.46 3.37
N ALA A 291 -8.25 -20.83 3.63
CA ALA A 291 -9.08 -20.15 4.62
C ALA A 291 -8.89 -20.64 6.07
N ASN A 292 -8.24 -21.81 6.30
CA ASN A 292 -8.25 -22.45 7.61
C ASN A 292 -6.89 -22.97 8.08
N GLU A 293 -5.99 -23.35 7.19
CA GLU A 293 -4.81 -24.17 7.54
C GLU A 293 -3.48 -23.48 7.20
N THR A 294 -3.51 -22.31 6.53
CA THR A 294 -2.29 -21.65 6.06
C THR A 294 -2.26 -20.17 6.44
N GLU A 295 -1.05 -19.64 6.62
CA GLU A 295 -0.82 -18.24 6.92
C GLU A 295 -0.81 -17.40 5.64
N CYS A 296 -1.34 -16.17 5.73
CA CYS A 296 -1.33 -15.17 4.68
C CYS A 296 -0.04 -14.34 4.75
N LEU A 297 0.62 -14.14 3.60
CA LEU A 297 1.83 -13.33 3.48
C LEU A 297 1.63 -12.02 2.71
N ILE A 298 0.66 -11.99 1.79
CA ILE A 298 0.50 -10.87 0.84
C ILE A 298 -0.88 -10.22 0.94
N ASP A 299 -1.95 -11.03 0.82
CA ASP A 299 -3.34 -10.57 0.71
C ASP A 299 -4.25 -11.34 1.67
N ILE A 300 -4.65 -10.69 2.75
CA ILE A 300 -5.51 -11.29 3.79
C ILE A 300 -6.83 -11.81 3.24
N HIS A 301 -7.31 -11.26 2.12
CA HIS A 301 -8.49 -11.74 1.43
C HIS A 301 -8.30 -13.15 0.85
N SER A 302 -7.05 -13.54 0.55
CA SER A 302 -6.73 -14.90 0.07
C SER A 302 -6.89 -15.97 1.16
N SER A 303 -6.83 -15.59 2.44
CA SER A 303 -7.16 -16.45 3.59
C SER A 303 -8.52 -16.14 4.22
N GLY A 304 -9.19 -15.08 3.74
CA GLY A 304 -10.40 -14.53 4.31
C GLY A 304 -11.62 -14.67 3.41
N ASP A 305 -12.27 -13.53 3.19
CA ASP A 305 -13.55 -13.43 2.46
C ASP A 305 -13.50 -14.04 1.06
N LYS A 306 -12.48 -13.75 0.24
CA LYS A 306 -12.38 -14.30 -1.11
C LYS A 306 -12.22 -15.81 -1.13
N ALA A 307 -11.42 -16.38 -0.21
CA ALA A 307 -11.28 -17.82 -0.10
C ALA A 307 -12.59 -18.49 0.32
N LEU A 308 -13.28 -17.91 1.32
CA LEU A 308 -14.56 -18.43 1.81
C LEU A 308 -15.67 -18.34 0.76
N GLU A 309 -15.76 -17.22 0.02
CA GLU A 309 -16.73 -17.05 -1.08
C GLU A 309 -16.55 -18.10 -2.18
N ASN A 310 -15.29 -18.31 -2.62
CA ASN A 310 -14.99 -19.32 -3.62
C ASN A 310 -15.19 -20.75 -3.11
N LEU A 311 -14.91 -21.02 -1.84
CA LEU A 311 -15.17 -22.31 -1.19
C LEU A 311 -16.66 -22.62 -1.17
N ILE A 312 -17.50 -21.66 -0.78
CA ILE A 312 -18.96 -21.79 -0.81
C ILE A 312 -19.43 -22.07 -2.24
N ASN A 313 -18.89 -21.34 -3.23
CA ASN A 313 -19.23 -21.58 -4.63
C ASN A 313 -18.87 -23.00 -5.10
N CYS A 314 -17.71 -23.52 -4.71
CA CYS A 314 -17.33 -24.90 -5.00
C CYS A 314 -18.34 -25.90 -4.42
N TYR A 315 -18.69 -25.78 -3.14
CA TYR A 315 -19.66 -26.65 -2.50
C TYR A 315 -21.04 -26.59 -3.17
N MET A 316 -21.51 -25.39 -3.56
CA MET A 316 -22.76 -25.22 -4.33
C MET A 316 -22.71 -25.95 -5.68
N LYS A 317 -21.55 -25.91 -6.37
CA LYS A 317 -21.36 -26.58 -7.66
C LYS A 317 -21.27 -28.11 -7.55
N MET A 318 -20.82 -28.62 -6.40
CA MET A 318 -20.75 -30.06 -6.14
C MET A 318 -22.12 -30.69 -5.87
N GLY A 319 -23.12 -29.88 -5.52
CA GLY A 319 -24.52 -30.33 -5.40
C GLY A 319 -24.93 -30.75 -3.99
N GLU A 320 -25.83 -31.77 -3.92
CA GLU A 320 -26.41 -32.20 -2.65
C GLU A 320 -25.36 -32.84 -1.70
N GLY A 321 -25.54 -32.67 -0.40
CA GLY A 321 -24.68 -33.24 0.65
C GLY A 321 -23.60 -32.33 1.19
N TYR A 322 -23.55 -31.06 0.72
CA TYR A 322 -22.60 -30.04 1.17
C TYR A 322 -23.24 -28.90 1.97
N GLU A 323 -24.51 -29.00 2.32
CA GLU A 323 -25.30 -27.96 2.98
C GLU A 323 -24.70 -27.52 4.32
N ASP A 324 -24.23 -28.47 5.12
CA ASP A 324 -23.59 -28.20 6.42
C ASP A 324 -22.28 -27.45 6.23
N LEU A 325 -21.47 -27.78 5.23
CA LEU A 325 -20.20 -27.13 4.92
C LEU A 325 -20.44 -25.70 4.38
N ILE A 326 -21.45 -25.51 3.55
CA ILE A 326 -21.90 -24.19 3.09
C ILE A 326 -22.33 -23.34 4.28
N ALA A 327 -23.10 -23.89 5.22
CA ALA A 327 -23.55 -23.15 6.40
C ALA A 327 -22.36 -22.69 7.28
N VAL A 328 -21.39 -23.58 7.52
CA VAL A 328 -20.18 -23.28 8.30
C VAL A 328 -19.34 -22.21 7.62
N ALA A 329 -19.04 -22.35 6.32
CA ALA A 329 -18.26 -21.38 5.57
C ALA A 329 -18.97 -20.01 5.48
N SER A 330 -20.30 -20.02 5.29
CA SER A 330 -21.12 -18.80 5.26
C SER A 330 -21.14 -18.08 6.61
N GLN A 331 -21.13 -18.79 7.71
CA GLN A 331 -21.04 -18.17 9.04
C GLN A 331 -19.65 -17.54 9.24
N LYS A 332 -18.56 -18.24 8.90
CA LYS A 332 -17.20 -17.67 8.94
C LYS A 332 -17.07 -16.42 8.09
N LEU A 333 -17.65 -16.40 6.90
CA LEU A 333 -17.65 -15.24 6.01
C LEU A 333 -18.38 -14.04 6.62
N LYS A 334 -19.53 -14.27 7.29
CA LYS A 334 -20.26 -13.19 7.99
C LYS A 334 -19.49 -12.60 9.17
N ASP A 335 -18.72 -13.44 9.85
CA ASP A 335 -17.94 -13.04 11.03
C ASP A 335 -16.57 -12.44 10.65
N TRP A 336 -16.16 -12.62 9.40
CA TRP A 336 -14.88 -12.11 8.90
C TRP A 336 -14.86 -10.58 8.85
N LYS A 337 -13.77 -9.99 9.33
CA LYS A 337 -13.52 -8.53 9.30
C LYS A 337 -12.07 -8.26 8.98
N LEU A 338 -11.83 -7.16 8.30
CA LEU A 338 -10.48 -6.63 8.14
C LEU A 338 -9.86 -6.30 9.51
N PRO A 339 -8.57 -6.59 9.71
CA PRO A 339 -7.84 -6.12 10.88
C PRO A 339 -7.94 -4.61 11.03
N GLU A 340 -8.19 -4.12 12.26
CA GLU A 340 -8.34 -2.69 12.55
C GLU A 340 -6.99 -1.94 12.50
N GLU A 341 -5.88 -2.63 12.75
CA GLU A 341 -4.55 -2.03 12.78
C GLU A 341 -3.56 -2.82 11.92
N SER A 342 -2.60 -2.10 11.31
CA SER A 342 -1.45 -2.73 10.69
C SER A 342 -0.55 -3.33 11.77
N VAL A 343 -0.51 -4.63 11.89
CA VAL A 343 0.68 -5.27 12.46
C VAL A 343 1.77 -5.08 11.42
N ILE A 344 2.62 -4.07 11.62
CA ILE A 344 3.85 -3.91 10.85
C ILE A 344 4.72 -5.10 11.25
N ILE A 345 4.71 -6.15 10.43
CA ILE A 345 5.69 -7.22 10.47
C ILE A 345 6.85 -6.84 9.54
#